data_ec66c8bae62244a3f29c893f76cd0039
#
_entry.id   ec66c8bae62244a3f29c893f76cd0039
#
_cell.length_a   1.000
_cell.length_b   1.000
_cell.length_c   1.000
_cell.angle_alpha   90.00
_cell.angle_beta   90.00
_cell.angle_gamma   90.00
#
_symmetry.space_group_name_H-M   'P 1'
#
loop_
_entity.id
_entity.type
_entity.pdbx_description
1 polymer ?
#
loop_
_entity_poly.entity_id
_entity_poly.type
_entity_poly.pdbx_seq_one_letter_code
_entity_poly.pdbx_strand_id
1 'polypeptide(L)'
;MTGFGRAELNLPGVRLSVEIASVNQKNLQVSIYGPDVWSGLEAVASAWIRARLQRGKVTARVTQATPTAVTEKLWDAEATKRSFKELEHLAQSMGVPFVPPSLDLVLKLAEARRGNQLVLPDFAVVEPQVRLAFDAALNAILKMRAEEGRALSIDLQRRIEAIEKMVLEMMDTERLGPVRHRDALLKRLKEAGLSLDVADDRVLKELALFADRSDITEEIVRLKSHVSQFKAELEMPNCGRKLDFLVQELLREVNTIGSKASEILTTKLVLEAKTEIERIREQVQNLE
;
A
#
# COMPACT_ATOMS: atom_id res chain seq x y z
N MET A 1 -2.24 1.46 1.63
CA MET A 1 -1.07 1.95 2.41
C MET A 1 -0.60 0.89 3.40
N THR A 2 0.70 0.84 3.69
CA THR A 2 1.28 -0.05 4.71
C THR A 2 1.46 0.73 6.01
N GLY A 3 1.57 0.03 7.14
CA GLY A 3 1.80 0.70 8.41
C GLY A 3 2.32 -0.25 9.47
N PHE A 4 3.14 0.28 10.37
CA PHE A 4 3.65 -0.42 11.54
C PHE A 4 3.53 0.49 12.77
N GLY A 5 3.09 -0.08 13.87
CA GLY A 5 3.02 0.60 15.15
C GLY A 5 3.43 -0.33 16.27
N ARG A 6 4.19 0.20 17.22
CA ARG A 6 4.62 -0.52 18.41
C ARG A 6 4.35 0.34 19.64
N ALA A 7 3.89 -0.30 20.70
CA ALA A 7 3.75 0.30 22.02
C ALA A 7 4.18 -0.67 23.08
N GLU A 8 4.72 -0.15 24.18
CA GLU A 8 5.08 -0.96 25.34
C GLU A 8 4.00 -0.86 26.40
N LEU A 9 3.77 -1.98 27.07
CA LEU A 9 2.82 -2.14 28.17
C LEU A 9 3.57 -2.66 29.38
N ASN A 10 3.59 -1.88 30.46
CA ASN A 10 4.19 -2.27 31.73
C ASN A 10 3.09 -2.74 32.69
N LEU A 11 3.08 -4.02 32.99
CA LEU A 11 2.23 -4.63 34.00
C LEU A 11 3.04 -5.03 35.20
N PRO A 12 2.44 -5.24 36.41
CA PRO A 12 3.16 -5.72 37.59
C PRO A 12 3.91 -7.02 37.28
N GLY A 13 5.22 -6.97 37.32
CA GLY A 13 6.08 -8.13 37.10
C GLY A 13 6.38 -8.51 35.65
N VAL A 14 5.76 -7.84 34.63
CA VAL A 14 5.98 -8.16 33.23
C VAL A 14 5.90 -6.93 32.33
N ARG A 15 6.82 -6.85 31.37
CA ARG A 15 6.75 -5.86 30.29
C ARG A 15 6.32 -6.56 29.01
N LEU A 16 5.29 -6.06 28.36
CA LEU A 16 4.78 -6.55 27.10
C LEU A 16 4.97 -5.50 26.00
N SER A 17 5.04 -5.97 24.77
CA SER A 17 5.06 -5.14 23.57
C SER A 17 3.83 -5.47 22.73
N VAL A 18 3.10 -4.45 22.34
CA VAL A 18 2.01 -4.53 21.36
C VAL A 18 2.56 -4.05 20.02
N GLU A 19 2.63 -4.94 19.07
CA GLU A 19 3.05 -4.64 17.68
C GLU A 19 1.87 -4.85 16.75
N ILE A 20 1.58 -3.85 15.93
CA ILE A 20 0.52 -3.92 14.95
C ILE A 20 1.14 -3.60 13.59
N ALA A 21 1.01 -4.53 12.66
CA ALA A 21 1.42 -4.36 11.26
C ALA A 21 0.20 -4.38 10.36
N SER A 22 0.22 -3.55 9.34
CA SER A 22 -0.84 -3.44 8.37
C SER A 22 -0.28 -3.43 6.96
N VAL A 23 -0.85 -4.25 6.07
CA VAL A 23 -0.52 -4.26 4.63
C VAL A 23 -1.77 -3.96 3.82
N ASN A 24 -1.57 -3.40 2.62
CA ASN A 24 -2.66 -3.04 1.73
C ASN A 24 -3.47 -4.28 1.32
N GLN A 25 -4.78 -4.24 1.54
CA GLN A 25 -5.73 -5.27 1.11
C GLN A 25 -7.12 -4.64 0.97
N LYS A 26 -7.89 -5.09 -0.03
CA LYS A 26 -9.21 -4.53 -0.37
C LYS A 26 -10.22 -4.61 0.77
N ASN A 27 -10.22 -5.72 1.53
CA ASN A 27 -11.11 -5.94 2.66
C ASN A 27 -10.32 -5.92 3.97
N LEU A 28 -10.95 -5.49 5.06
CA LEU A 28 -10.34 -5.52 6.38
C LEU A 28 -10.29 -6.96 6.90
N GLN A 29 -9.09 -7.48 7.06
CA GLN A 29 -8.81 -8.74 7.71
C GLN A 29 -7.95 -8.48 8.95
N VAL A 30 -8.39 -8.95 10.11
CA VAL A 30 -7.69 -8.75 11.38
C VAL A 30 -7.30 -10.10 11.93
N SER A 31 -6.02 -10.24 12.29
CA SER A 31 -5.47 -11.41 12.97
C SER A 31 -4.74 -10.93 14.23
N ILE A 32 -5.05 -11.55 15.37
CA ILE A 32 -4.51 -11.15 16.67
C ILE A 32 -3.81 -12.34 17.29
N TYR A 33 -2.61 -12.12 17.78
CA TYR A 33 -1.79 -13.10 18.49
C TYR A 33 -1.42 -12.53 19.84
N GLY A 34 -1.71 -13.24 20.88
CA GLY A 34 -1.42 -12.83 22.26
C GLY A 34 -1.17 -14.02 23.17
N PRO A 35 -0.97 -13.76 24.47
CA PRO A 35 -0.80 -14.82 25.46
C PRO A 35 -2.05 -15.72 25.53
N ASP A 36 -1.86 -17.02 25.57
CA ASP A 36 -2.95 -18.03 25.60
C ASP A 36 -3.90 -17.82 26.81
N VAL A 37 -3.39 -17.28 27.90
CA VAL A 37 -4.18 -16.97 29.11
C VAL A 37 -5.19 -15.84 28.91
N TRP A 38 -5.07 -15.05 27.83
CA TRP A 38 -5.96 -13.94 27.50
C TRP A 38 -6.98 -14.33 26.41
N SER A 39 -7.79 -15.36 26.64
CA SER A 39 -8.75 -15.88 25.68
C SER A 39 -9.74 -14.85 25.11
N GLY A 40 -10.02 -13.76 25.86
CA GLY A 40 -10.90 -12.66 25.42
C GLY A 40 -10.22 -11.59 24.55
N LEU A 41 -8.90 -11.58 24.46
CA LEU A 41 -8.13 -10.53 23.77
C LEU A 41 -8.52 -10.39 22.30
N GLU A 42 -8.67 -11.51 21.58
CA GLU A 42 -8.91 -11.50 20.14
C GLU A 42 -10.20 -10.77 19.77
N ALA A 43 -11.29 -11.07 20.47
CA ALA A 43 -12.60 -10.46 20.20
C ALA A 43 -12.58 -8.95 20.47
N VAL A 44 -12.04 -8.55 21.62
CA VAL A 44 -12.04 -7.16 22.08
C VAL A 44 -11.07 -6.31 21.24
N ALA A 45 -9.85 -6.77 21.03
CA ALA A 45 -8.85 -6.05 20.23
C ALA A 45 -9.23 -5.98 18.74
N SER A 46 -9.92 -7.01 18.20
CA SER A 46 -10.49 -6.94 16.85
C SER A 46 -11.51 -5.81 16.72
N ALA A 47 -12.35 -5.59 17.73
CA ALA A 47 -13.32 -4.49 17.73
C ALA A 47 -12.59 -3.12 17.77
N TRP A 48 -11.53 -2.97 18.57
CA TRP A 48 -10.75 -1.72 18.62
C TRP A 48 -10.10 -1.38 17.27
N ILE A 49 -9.53 -2.40 16.59
CA ILE A 49 -8.91 -2.21 15.27
C ILE A 49 -9.97 -1.84 14.22
N ARG A 50 -11.12 -2.54 14.20
CA ARG A 50 -12.21 -2.29 13.25
C ARG A 50 -12.86 -0.90 13.42
N ALA A 51 -12.84 -0.34 14.62
CA ALA A 51 -13.31 1.02 14.88
C ALA A 51 -12.43 2.12 14.25
N ARG A 52 -11.17 1.80 13.95
CA ARG A 52 -10.16 2.77 13.48
C ARG A 52 -9.70 2.53 12.03
N LEU A 53 -9.79 1.29 11.54
CA LEU A 53 -9.32 0.88 10.22
C LEU A 53 -10.46 0.23 9.44
N GLN A 54 -10.67 0.67 8.19
CA GLN A 54 -11.76 0.18 7.34
C GLN A 54 -11.32 -0.90 6.36
N ARG A 55 -10.01 -0.97 6.02
CA ARG A 55 -9.46 -1.94 5.07
C ARG A 55 -7.99 -2.26 5.38
N GLY A 56 -7.50 -3.34 4.77
CA GLY A 56 -6.14 -3.83 4.95
C GLY A 56 -6.09 -5.16 5.70
N LYS A 57 -5.00 -5.88 5.57
CA LYS A 57 -4.69 -7.02 6.42
C LYS A 57 -3.88 -6.51 7.60
N VAL A 58 -4.48 -6.57 8.79
CA VAL A 58 -3.90 -6.09 10.05
C VAL A 58 -3.54 -7.29 10.91
N THR A 59 -2.29 -7.36 11.32
CA THR A 59 -1.78 -8.36 12.25
C THR A 59 -1.33 -7.66 13.52
N ALA A 60 -1.98 -7.96 14.64
CA ALA A 60 -1.58 -7.48 15.95
C ALA A 60 -0.92 -8.61 16.75
N ARG A 61 0.17 -8.33 17.40
CA ARG A 61 0.89 -9.28 18.23
C ARG A 61 1.22 -8.66 19.58
N VAL A 62 0.84 -9.36 20.65
CA VAL A 62 1.21 -9.03 22.02
C VAL A 62 2.26 -10.04 22.47
N THR A 63 3.49 -9.56 22.67
CA THR A 63 4.62 -10.40 23.07
C THR A 63 5.29 -9.83 24.31
N GLN A 64 6.00 -10.66 25.02
CA GLN A 64 6.86 -10.18 26.08
C GLN A 64 7.97 -9.30 25.48
N ALA A 65 8.12 -8.08 26.01
CA ALA A 65 9.23 -7.24 25.64
C ALA A 65 10.49 -7.82 26.30
N THR A 66 11.41 -8.31 25.48
CA THR A 66 12.74 -8.72 25.97
C THR A 66 13.44 -7.48 26.52
N PRO A 67 13.94 -7.46 27.76
CA PRO A 67 14.68 -6.32 28.27
C PRO A 67 15.88 -6.05 27.36
N THR A 68 15.93 -4.87 26.77
CA THR A 68 17.12 -4.42 26.04
C THR A 68 18.23 -4.21 27.08
N ALA A 69 19.24 -5.06 27.02
CA ALA A 69 20.50 -4.94 27.80
C ALA A 69 20.36 -4.86 29.34
N VAL A 70 19.90 -5.96 29.90
CA VAL A 70 20.53 -6.39 31.17
C VAL A 70 21.34 -7.62 30.78
N THR A 71 22.58 -7.68 31.21
CA THR A 71 23.43 -8.86 31.18
C THR A 71 22.64 -10.00 31.87
N GLU A 72 21.72 -10.62 31.12
CA GLU A 72 21.05 -11.81 31.62
C GLU A 72 22.13 -12.85 31.82
N LYS A 73 22.40 -13.14 33.10
CA LYS A 73 23.11 -14.38 33.42
C LYS A 73 22.40 -15.47 32.60
N LEU A 74 23.12 -16.15 31.73
CA LEU A 74 22.62 -17.22 30.86
C LEU A 74 21.75 -18.23 31.60
N TRP A 75 21.84 -18.27 32.92
CA TRP A 75 21.01 -19.08 33.83
C TRP A 75 20.78 -18.35 35.17
N ASP A 76 19.62 -18.61 35.76
CA ASP A 76 19.32 -18.26 37.14
C ASP A 76 19.87 -19.37 38.05
N ALA A 77 21.01 -19.10 38.69
CA ALA A 77 21.68 -20.08 39.56
C ALA A 77 20.78 -20.53 40.73
N GLU A 78 19.93 -19.62 41.27
CA GLU A 78 19.04 -19.94 42.37
C GLU A 78 17.83 -20.80 41.92
N ALA A 79 17.27 -20.51 40.76
CA ALA A 79 16.23 -21.33 40.17
C ALA A 79 16.78 -22.73 39.81
N THR A 80 17.99 -22.79 39.29
CA THR A 80 18.66 -24.04 38.93
C THR A 80 18.92 -24.89 40.16
N LYS A 81 19.42 -24.29 41.26
CA LYS A 81 19.62 -24.98 42.58
C LYS A 81 18.30 -25.47 43.16
N ARG A 82 17.21 -24.71 43.04
CA ARG A 82 15.88 -25.12 43.49
C ARG A 82 15.39 -26.34 42.69
N SER A 83 15.50 -26.33 41.39
CA SER A 83 15.14 -27.47 40.55
C SER A 83 15.93 -28.72 40.85
N PHE A 84 17.21 -28.60 41.18
CA PHE A 84 18.07 -29.69 41.60
C PHE A 84 17.60 -30.33 42.90
N LYS A 85 17.34 -29.51 43.96
CA LYS A 85 16.82 -29.97 45.25
C LYS A 85 15.45 -30.64 45.14
N GLU A 86 14.59 -30.16 44.27
CA GLU A 86 13.26 -30.77 44.01
C GLU A 86 13.38 -32.14 43.37
N LEU A 87 14.34 -32.33 42.45
CA LEU A 87 14.62 -33.67 41.87
C LEU A 87 15.17 -34.65 42.93
N GLU A 88 16.03 -34.18 43.83
CA GLU A 88 16.55 -34.99 44.94
C GLU A 88 15.41 -35.41 45.88
N HIS A 89 14.55 -34.48 46.26
CA HIS A 89 13.39 -34.74 47.11
C HIS A 89 12.38 -35.71 46.43
N LEU A 90 12.19 -35.54 45.10
CA LEU A 90 11.34 -36.45 44.34
C LEU A 90 11.88 -37.88 44.32
N ALA A 91 13.20 -38.06 44.11
CA ALA A 91 13.84 -39.37 44.17
C ALA A 91 13.68 -40.04 45.53
N GLN A 92 13.85 -39.26 46.61
CA GLN A 92 13.65 -39.74 47.98
C GLN A 92 12.18 -40.16 48.21
N SER A 93 11.22 -39.37 47.76
CA SER A 93 9.80 -39.70 47.92
C SER A 93 9.37 -40.95 47.12
N MET A 94 10.06 -41.25 46.01
CA MET A 94 9.82 -42.43 45.19
C MET A 94 10.59 -43.68 45.69
N GLY A 95 11.45 -43.52 46.70
CA GLY A 95 12.25 -44.61 47.23
C GLY A 95 13.33 -45.14 46.26
N VAL A 96 13.77 -44.29 45.32
CA VAL A 96 14.81 -44.63 44.35
C VAL A 96 16.11 -43.90 44.71
N PRO A 97 17.31 -44.48 44.46
CA PRO A 97 18.55 -43.79 44.66
C PRO A 97 18.66 -42.56 43.78
N PHE A 98 19.00 -41.42 44.38
CA PHE A 98 19.21 -40.19 43.62
C PHE A 98 20.51 -40.27 42.81
N VAL A 99 20.38 -40.23 41.49
CA VAL A 99 21.51 -40.10 40.58
C VAL A 99 21.52 -38.63 40.09
N PRO A 100 22.61 -37.88 40.35
CA PRO A 100 22.67 -36.49 39.91
C PRO A 100 22.41 -36.37 38.40
N PRO A 101 21.41 -35.59 37.98
CA PRO A 101 21.12 -35.39 36.57
C PRO A 101 22.26 -34.66 35.87
N SER A 102 22.39 -34.84 34.56
CA SER A 102 23.35 -34.08 33.77
C SER A 102 23.01 -32.59 33.80
N LEU A 103 24.04 -31.75 33.70
CA LEU A 103 23.86 -30.30 33.71
C LEU A 103 22.91 -29.84 32.58
N ASP A 104 22.93 -30.51 31.41
CA ASP A 104 22.02 -30.29 30.28
C ASP A 104 20.55 -30.52 30.67
N LEU A 105 20.24 -31.56 31.39
CA LEU A 105 18.87 -31.84 31.85
C LEU A 105 18.40 -30.78 32.87
N VAL A 106 19.26 -30.35 33.77
CA VAL A 106 18.93 -29.31 34.76
C VAL A 106 18.71 -27.98 34.10
N LEU A 107 19.49 -27.63 33.07
CA LEU A 107 19.30 -26.40 32.27
C LEU A 107 17.98 -26.46 31.47
N LYS A 108 17.67 -27.57 30.81
CA LYS A 108 16.39 -27.75 30.11
C LYS A 108 15.18 -27.62 31.02
N LEU A 109 15.26 -28.17 32.22
CA LEU A 109 14.20 -28.01 33.24
C LEU A 109 14.06 -26.58 33.73
N ALA A 110 15.19 -25.88 33.95
CA ALA A 110 15.17 -24.49 34.34
C ALA A 110 14.61 -23.57 33.21
N GLU A 111 14.95 -23.84 31.95
CA GLU A 111 14.39 -23.15 30.78
C GLU A 111 12.89 -23.40 30.60
N ALA A 112 12.46 -24.66 30.73
CA ALA A 112 11.03 -25.02 30.63
C ALA A 112 10.20 -24.31 31.73
N ARG A 113 10.75 -24.17 32.93
CA ARG A 113 10.11 -23.43 34.03
C ARG A 113 10.12 -21.91 33.83
N ARG A 114 11.13 -21.32 33.18
CA ARG A 114 11.13 -19.88 32.82
C ARG A 114 9.93 -19.55 31.92
N GLY A 115 9.60 -20.44 30.98
CA GLY A 115 8.42 -20.27 30.11
C GLY A 115 7.08 -20.31 30.87
N ASN A 116 7.03 -21.02 32.02
CA ASN A 116 5.78 -21.24 32.76
C ASN A 116 5.56 -20.28 33.96
N GLN A 117 6.49 -19.36 34.28
CA GLN A 117 6.39 -18.50 35.47
C GLN A 117 5.86 -17.09 35.25
N LEU A 118 5.46 -16.75 34.03
CA LEU A 118 4.75 -15.48 33.81
C LEU A 118 3.29 -15.64 34.21
N VAL A 119 3.00 -15.40 35.46
CA VAL A 119 1.62 -15.20 35.94
C VAL A 119 1.16 -13.85 35.40
N LEU A 120 0.63 -13.86 34.17
CA LEU A 120 -0.04 -12.68 33.63
C LEU A 120 -1.31 -12.42 34.45
N PRO A 121 -1.61 -11.17 34.81
CA PRO A 121 -2.87 -10.81 35.41
C PRO A 121 -4.04 -11.19 34.48
N ASP A 122 -5.22 -11.43 35.05
CA ASP A 122 -6.42 -11.66 34.26
C ASP A 122 -6.65 -10.52 33.26
N PHE A 123 -7.03 -10.86 32.04
CA PHE A 123 -7.26 -9.89 30.97
C PHE A 123 -8.26 -8.81 31.39
N ALA A 124 -9.35 -9.17 32.06
CA ALA A 124 -10.36 -8.22 32.51
C ALA A 124 -9.80 -7.11 33.44
N VAL A 125 -8.76 -7.41 34.22
CA VAL A 125 -8.11 -6.45 35.10
C VAL A 125 -7.20 -5.49 34.35
N VAL A 126 -6.52 -5.99 33.32
CA VAL A 126 -5.50 -5.23 32.57
C VAL A 126 -6.02 -4.69 31.22
N GLU A 127 -7.24 -5.00 30.85
CA GLU A 127 -7.86 -4.53 29.60
C GLU A 127 -7.68 -3.02 29.35
N PRO A 128 -7.87 -2.12 30.34
CA PRO A 128 -7.69 -0.69 30.12
C PRO A 128 -6.25 -0.32 29.71
N GLN A 129 -5.24 -0.97 30.32
CA GLN A 129 -3.84 -0.71 29.99
C GLN A 129 -3.49 -1.31 28.62
N VAL A 130 -3.99 -2.51 28.30
CA VAL A 130 -3.83 -3.15 27.00
C VAL A 130 -4.44 -2.29 25.91
N ARG A 131 -5.64 -1.74 26.14
CA ARG A 131 -6.32 -0.83 25.21
C ARG A 131 -5.48 0.43 24.94
N LEU A 132 -4.90 1.04 25.96
CA LEU A 132 -4.02 2.21 25.79
C LEU A 132 -2.81 1.88 24.90
N ALA A 133 -2.21 0.71 25.07
CA ALA A 133 -1.10 0.27 24.24
C ALA A 133 -1.54 0.01 22.79
N PHE A 134 -2.73 -0.61 22.57
CA PHE A 134 -3.31 -0.77 21.24
C PHE A 134 -3.60 0.58 20.60
N ASP A 135 -4.20 1.52 21.31
CA ASP A 135 -4.49 2.86 20.82
C ASP A 135 -3.19 3.62 20.44
N ALA A 136 -2.14 3.50 21.22
CA ALA A 136 -0.84 4.10 20.91
C ALA A 136 -0.23 3.48 19.63
N ALA A 137 -0.25 2.16 19.49
CA ALA A 137 0.24 1.47 18.30
C ALA A 137 -0.61 1.80 17.05
N LEU A 138 -1.93 1.88 17.18
CA LEU A 138 -2.83 2.28 16.10
C LEU A 138 -2.61 3.73 15.67
N ASN A 139 -2.39 4.65 16.62
CA ASN A 139 -2.06 6.03 16.29
C ASN A 139 -0.74 6.14 15.51
N ALA A 140 0.26 5.31 15.84
CA ALA A 140 1.51 5.25 15.09
C ALA A 140 1.28 4.79 13.63
N ILE A 141 0.43 3.77 13.42
CA ILE A 141 0.03 3.31 12.08
C ILE A 141 -0.69 4.42 11.30
N LEU A 142 -1.67 5.08 11.92
CA LEU A 142 -2.44 6.14 11.28
C LEU A 142 -1.54 7.31 10.88
N LYS A 143 -0.58 7.68 11.73
CA LYS A 143 0.43 8.70 11.40
C LYS A 143 1.28 8.30 10.20
N MET A 144 1.80 7.07 10.21
CA MET A 144 2.61 6.54 9.10
C MET A 144 1.82 6.50 7.79
N ARG A 145 0.56 6.04 7.82
CA ARG A 145 -0.32 6.04 6.65
C ARG A 145 -0.62 7.45 6.14
N ALA A 146 -0.81 8.42 7.03
CA ALA A 146 -1.03 9.81 6.64
C ALA A 146 0.23 10.43 6.00
N GLU A 147 1.42 10.06 6.44
CA GLU A 147 2.68 10.49 5.83
C GLU A 147 2.90 9.86 4.46
N GLU A 148 2.67 8.54 4.33
CA GLU A 148 2.70 7.82 3.05
C GLU A 148 1.66 8.39 2.06
N GLY A 149 0.43 8.63 2.52
CA GLY A 149 -0.64 9.20 1.71
C GLY A 149 -0.32 10.60 1.17
N ARG A 150 0.30 11.45 1.99
CA ARG A 150 0.76 12.78 1.54
C ARG A 150 1.85 12.68 0.48
N ALA A 151 2.83 11.79 0.66
CA ALA A 151 3.89 11.57 -0.31
C ALA A 151 3.32 11.05 -1.65
N LEU A 152 2.38 10.10 -1.59
CA LEU A 152 1.67 9.59 -2.77
C LEU A 152 0.86 10.67 -3.48
N SER A 153 0.15 11.51 -2.73
CA SER A 153 -0.64 12.62 -3.31
C SER A 153 0.24 13.60 -4.07
N ILE A 154 1.41 13.95 -3.54
CA ILE A 154 2.38 14.83 -4.22
C ILE A 154 2.90 14.19 -5.51
N ASP A 155 3.23 12.90 -5.51
CA ASP A 155 3.69 12.20 -6.71
C ASP A 155 2.59 12.12 -7.78
N LEU A 156 1.36 11.79 -7.38
CA LEU A 156 0.20 11.75 -8.27
C LEU A 156 -0.09 13.13 -8.88
N GLN A 157 -0.03 14.19 -8.07
CA GLN A 157 -0.19 15.56 -8.55
C GLN A 157 0.83 15.91 -9.63
N ARG A 158 2.10 15.60 -9.41
CA ARG A 158 3.16 15.86 -10.39
C ARG A 158 2.94 15.09 -11.71
N ARG A 159 2.51 13.82 -11.63
CA ARG A 159 2.26 12.99 -12.81
C ARG A 159 1.06 13.47 -13.62
N ILE A 160 -0.03 13.82 -12.96
CA ILE A 160 -1.21 14.33 -13.66
C ILE A 160 -0.94 15.69 -14.33
N GLU A 161 -0.08 16.54 -13.75
CA GLU A 161 0.38 17.78 -14.38
C GLU A 161 1.28 17.52 -15.60
N ALA A 162 2.09 16.47 -15.56
CA ALA A 162 2.85 16.05 -16.74
C ALA A 162 1.93 15.61 -17.89
N ILE A 163 0.88 14.82 -17.58
CA ILE A 163 -0.13 14.43 -18.56
C ILE A 163 -0.84 15.66 -19.14
N GLU A 164 -1.22 16.63 -18.31
CA GLU A 164 -1.85 17.88 -18.76
C GLU A 164 -0.99 18.64 -19.78
N LYS A 165 0.33 18.72 -19.56
CA LYS A 165 1.27 19.32 -20.51
C LYS A 165 1.31 18.55 -21.82
N MET A 166 1.40 17.20 -21.77
CA MET A 166 1.39 16.36 -22.97
C MET A 166 0.09 16.55 -23.78
N VAL A 167 -1.06 16.71 -23.11
CA VAL A 167 -2.34 16.98 -23.74
C VAL A 167 -2.34 18.30 -24.53
N LEU A 168 -1.73 19.35 -23.97
CA LEU A 168 -1.59 20.63 -24.65
C LEU A 168 -0.69 20.51 -25.88
N GLU A 169 0.44 19.80 -25.75
CA GLU A 169 1.37 19.56 -26.85
C GLU A 169 0.73 18.72 -27.99
N MET A 170 -0.08 17.70 -27.66
CA MET A 170 -0.85 16.92 -28.63
C MET A 170 -1.80 17.81 -29.43
N MET A 171 -2.54 18.68 -28.73
CA MET A 171 -3.48 19.62 -29.34
C MET A 171 -2.79 20.56 -30.34
N ASP A 172 -1.65 21.13 -29.96
CA ASP A 172 -0.89 22.04 -30.80
C ASP A 172 -0.28 21.33 -32.02
N THR A 173 0.16 20.08 -31.84
CA THR A 173 0.76 19.28 -32.91
C THR A 173 -0.26 18.87 -33.96
N GLU A 174 -1.43 18.36 -33.54
CA GLU A 174 -2.49 17.90 -34.47
C GLU A 174 -3.20 19.04 -35.17
N ARG A 175 -3.20 20.25 -34.61
CA ARG A 175 -3.77 21.43 -35.25
C ARG A 175 -3.19 21.72 -36.65
N LEU A 176 -1.93 21.34 -36.90
CA LEU A 176 -1.25 21.49 -38.17
C LEU A 176 -1.34 20.26 -39.08
N GLY A 177 -1.92 19.14 -38.57
CA GLY A 177 -2.01 17.86 -39.28
C GLY A 177 -2.70 17.98 -40.62
N PRO A 178 -3.93 18.57 -40.77
CA PRO A 178 -4.63 18.73 -42.02
C PRO A 178 -3.85 19.51 -43.08
N VAL A 179 -3.11 20.56 -42.66
CA VAL A 179 -2.28 21.36 -43.60
C VAL A 179 -1.11 20.54 -44.10
N ARG A 180 -0.41 19.83 -43.24
CA ARG A 180 0.70 18.95 -43.63
C ARG A 180 0.25 17.79 -44.53
N HIS A 181 -0.89 17.22 -44.21
CA HIS A 181 -1.46 16.13 -45.04
C HIS A 181 -1.78 16.63 -46.43
N ARG A 182 -2.45 17.79 -46.55
CA ARG A 182 -2.72 18.44 -47.83
C ARG A 182 -1.43 18.61 -48.65
N ASP A 183 -0.41 19.20 -48.08
CA ASP A 183 0.85 19.50 -48.77
C ASP A 183 1.57 18.19 -49.20
N ALA A 184 1.55 17.17 -48.34
CA ALA A 184 2.07 15.85 -48.68
C ALA A 184 1.28 15.15 -49.81
N LEU A 185 -0.05 15.25 -49.78
CA LEU A 185 -0.93 14.69 -50.84
C LEU A 185 -0.64 15.33 -52.18
N LEU A 186 -0.62 16.67 -52.22
CA LEU A 186 -0.32 17.39 -53.49
C LEU A 186 1.06 17.07 -54.05
N LYS A 187 2.07 16.93 -53.17
CA LYS A 187 3.40 16.52 -53.58
C LYS A 187 3.40 15.12 -54.22
N ARG A 188 2.74 14.14 -53.61
CA ARG A 188 2.62 12.76 -54.13
C ARG A 188 1.89 12.73 -55.48
N LEU A 189 0.81 13.51 -55.64
CA LEU A 189 0.06 13.62 -56.90
C LEU A 189 0.97 14.17 -58.01
N LYS A 190 1.74 15.21 -57.72
CA LYS A 190 2.69 15.78 -58.67
C LYS A 190 3.81 14.79 -59.08
N GLU A 191 4.37 14.05 -58.11
CA GLU A 191 5.37 13.01 -58.36
C GLU A 191 4.81 11.85 -59.19
N ALA A 192 3.50 11.56 -59.08
CA ALA A 192 2.80 10.58 -59.89
C ALA A 192 2.39 11.09 -61.27
N GLY A 193 2.77 12.31 -61.66
CA GLY A 193 2.46 12.89 -62.94
C GLY A 193 1.03 13.41 -63.07
N LEU A 194 0.29 13.54 -61.96
CA LEU A 194 -1.09 14.04 -61.97
C LEU A 194 -1.06 15.53 -61.56
N SER A 195 -1.55 16.38 -62.48
CA SER A 195 -1.70 17.83 -62.23
C SER A 195 -3.09 18.15 -61.70
N LEU A 196 -3.38 17.62 -60.48
CA LEU A 196 -4.61 17.96 -59.76
C LEU A 196 -4.38 19.19 -58.87
N ASP A 197 -5.37 20.12 -58.90
CA ASP A 197 -5.36 21.31 -58.04
C ASP A 197 -6.09 21.02 -56.72
N VAL A 198 -5.83 21.85 -55.69
CA VAL A 198 -6.53 21.81 -54.38
C VAL A 198 -8.04 21.94 -54.57
N ALA A 199 -8.52 22.64 -55.64
CA ALA A 199 -9.91 22.81 -55.97
C ALA A 199 -10.57 21.56 -56.62
N ASP A 200 -9.82 20.51 -56.92
CA ASP A 200 -10.41 19.28 -57.44
C ASP A 200 -11.27 18.58 -56.40
N ASP A 201 -12.55 18.27 -56.73
CA ASP A 201 -13.49 17.68 -55.79
C ASP A 201 -13.02 16.37 -55.14
N ARG A 202 -12.17 15.59 -55.83
CA ARG A 202 -11.60 14.36 -55.31
C ARG A 202 -10.54 14.66 -54.21
N VAL A 203 -9.72 15.71 -54.43
CA VAL A 203 -8.72 16.16 -53.44
C VAL A 203 -9.43 16.73 -52.20
N LEU A 204 -10.45 17.59 -52.40
CA LEU A 204 -11.25 18.16 -51.32
C LEU A 204 -11.94 17.07 -50.48
N LYS A 205 -12.52 16.06 -51.14
CA LYS A 205 -13.16 14.94 -50.44
C LYS A 205 -12.17 14.13 -49.63
N GLU A 206 -10.98 13.85 -50.14
CA GLU A 206 -9.94 13.12 -49.37
C GLU A 206 -9.46 13.93 -48.18
N LEU A 207 -9.27 15.23 -48.34
CA LEU A 207 -8.87 16.13 -47.25
C LEU A 207 -9.95 16.22 -46.15
N ALA A 208 -11.24 16.27 -46.55
CA ALA A 208 -12.33 16.26 -45.59
C ALA A 208 -12.37 14.94 -44.78
N LEU A 209 -12.28 13.79 -45.48
CA LEU A 209 -12.25 12.48 -44.83
C LEU A 209 -11.04 12.31 -43.90
N PHE A 210 -9.87 12.86 -44.27
CA PHE A 210 -8.71 12.86 -43.43
C PHE A 210 -8.94 13.72 -42.20
N ALA A 211 -9.45 14.95 -42.35
CA ALA A 211 -9.72 15.85 -41.25
C ALA A 211 -10.67 15.22 -40.22
N ASP A 212 -11.76 14.59 -40.68
CA ASP A 212 -12.74 13.90 -39.83
C ASP A 212 -12.10 12.72 -39.06
N ARG A 213 -11.23 11.92 -39.73
CA ARG A 213 -10.59 10.76 -39.10
C ARG A 213 -9.52 11.14 -38.12
N SER A 214 -8.82 12.25 -38.34
CA SER A 214 -7.74 12.74 -37.48
C SER A 214 -8.20 13.76 -36.43
N ASP A 215 -9.49 14.08 -36.38
CA ASP A 215 -10.00 14.99 -35.34
C ASP A 215 -9.99 14.34 -33.98
N ILE A 216 -9.19 14.93 -33.08
CA ILE A 216 -9.04 14.54 -31.68
C ILE A 216 -9.62 15.57 -30.71
N THR A 217 -10.37 16.53 -31.20
CA THR A 217 -10.85 17.68 -30.41
C THR A 217 -11.71 17.22 -29.23
N GLU A 218 -12.61 16.28 -29.46
CA GLU A 218 -13.49 15.75 -28.43
C GLU A 218 -12.69 15.02 -27.33
N GLU A 219 -11.76 14.16 -27.73
CA GLU A 219 -10.90 13.42 -26.82
C GLU A 219 -10.03 14.35 -25.96
N ILE A 220 -9.50 15.41 -26.54
CA ILE A 220 -8.74 16.44 -25.80
C ILE A 220 -9.61 17.15 -24.78
N VAL A 221 -10.84 17.52 -25.14
CA VAL A 221 -11.78 18.17 -24.20
C VAL A 221 -12.13 17.22 -23.05
N ARG A 222 -12.43 15.97 -23.33
CA ARG A 222 -12.73 14.95 -22.34
C ARG A 222 -11.51 14.70 -21.42
N LEU A 223 -10.32 14.57 -22.02
CA LEU A 223 -9.09 14.32 -21.29
C LEU A 223 -8.77 15.47 -20.33
N LYS A 224 -8.92 16.72 -20.76
CA LYS A 224 -8.80 17.91 -19.89
C LYS A 224 -9.81 17.90 -18.74
N SER A 225 -11.05 17.52 -19.02
CA SER A 225 -12.08 17.38 -17.99
C SER A 225 -11.70 16.32 -16.93
N HIS A 226 -11.24 15.14 -17.38
CA HIS A 226 -10.82 14.07 -16.48
C HIS A 226 -9.58 14.44 -15.66
N VAL A 227 -8.60 15.14 -16.25
CA VAL A 227 -7.44 15.68 -15.53
C VAL A 227 -7.88 16.65 -14.43
N SER A 228 -8.79 17.57 -14.73
CA SER A 228 -9.33 18.51 -13.75
C SER A 228 -10.08 17.81 -12.62
N GLN A 229 -10.93 16.83 -12.96
CA GLN A 229 -11.65 16.01 -11.98
C GLN A 229 -10.68 15.20 -11.11
N PHE A 230 -9.62 14.63 -11.69
CA PHE A 230 -8.60 13.90 -10.96
C PHE A 230 -7.91 14.77 -9.91
N LYS A 231 -7.51 16.00 -10.28
CA LYS A 231 -6.90 16.97 -9.37
C LYS A 231 -7.84 17.32 -8.20
N ALA A 232 -9.11 17.59 -8.50
CA ALA A 232 -10.10 17.91 -7.48
C ALA A 232 -10.38 16.72 -6.54
N GLU A 233 -10.48 15.50 -7.09
CA GLU A 233 -10.74 14.30 -6.30
C GLU A 233 -9.54 13.91 -5.42
N LEU A 234 -8.30 14.23 -5.84
CA LEU A 234 -7.09 13.94 -5.08
C LEU A 234 -7.04 14.66 -3.72
N GLU A 235 -7.77 15.77 -3.58
CA GLU A 235 -7.90 16.53 -2.32
C GLU A 235 -8.97 15.94 -1.38
N MET A 236 -9.80 15.02 -1.87
CA MET A 236 -10.91 14.46 -1.11
C MET A 236 -10.50 13.22 -0.30
N PRO A 237 -11.09 13.01 0.89
CA PRO A 237 -10.86 11.79 1.64
C PRO A 237 -11.47 10.58 0.91
N ASN A 238 -10.84 9.41 1.04
CA ASN A 238 -11.32 8.13 0.47
C ASN A 238 -11.48 8.17 -1.07
N CYS A 239 -10.61 8.89 -1.75
CA CYS A 239 -10.69 9.16 -3.19
C CYS A 239 -10.31 7.97 -4.10
N GLY A 240 -9.65 6.93 -3.58
CA GLY A 240 -9.02 5.88 -4.37
C GLY A 240 -9.90 5.22 -5.43
N ARG A 241 -11.19 4.93 -5.14
CA ARG A 241 -12.10 4.31 -6.14
C ARG A 241 -12.45 5.25 -7.30
N LYS A 242 -12.66 6.53 -7.00
CA LYS A 242 -12.99 7.52 -8.02
C LYS A 242 -11.77 7.83 -8.87
N LEU A 243 -10.59 7.90 -8.25
CA LEU A 243 -9.33 8.06 -8.98
C LEU A 243 -9.06 6.87 -9.90
N ASP A 244 -9.31 5.63 -9.47
CA ASP A 244 -9.17 4.44 -10.34
C ASP A 244 -10.10 4.51 -11.56
N PHE A 245 -11.35 4.94 -11.38
CA PHE A 245 -12.26 5.19 -12.50
C PHE A 245 -11.72 6.27 -13.44
N LEU A 246 -11.27 7.42 -12.90
CA LEU A 246 -10.73 8.50 -13.71
C LEU A 246 -9.49 8.09 -14.50
N VAL A 247 -8.63 7.26 -13.91
CA VAL A 247 -7.46 6.68 -14.59
C VAL A 247 -7.89 5.82 -15.80
N GLN A 248 -8.97 5.04 -15.68
CA GLN A 248 -9.51 4.25 -16.78
C GLN A 248 -10.02 5.14 -17.91
N GLU A 249 -10.73 6.23 -17.57
CA GLU A 249 -11.21 7.19 -18.58
C GLU A 249 -10.03 7.94 -19.24
N LEU A 250 -9.02 8.38 -18.47
CA LEU A 250 -7.79 8.96 -19.04
C LEU A 250 -7.14 8.02 -20.06
N LEU A 251 -7.00 6.74 -19.71
CA LEU A 251 -6.40 5.73 -20.59
C LEU A 251 -7.25 5.52 -21.86
N ARG A 252 -8.57 5.53 -21.73
CA ARG A 252 -9.52 5.41 -22.85
C ARG A 252 -9.34 6.55 -23.83
N GLU A 253 -9.35 7.80 -23.38
CA GLU A 253 -9.20 8.96 -24.24
C GLU A 253 -7.82 8.99 -24.92
N VAL A 254 -6.75 8.68 -24.19
CA VAL A 254 -5.39 8.59 -24.75
C VAL A 254 -5.29 7.48 -25.80
N ASN A 255 -5.97 6.35 -25.63
CA ASN A 255 -6.03 5.28 -26.62
C ASN A 255 -6.74 5.74 -27.90
N THR A 256 -7.84 6.47 -27.76
CA THR A 256 -8.59 7.00 -28.92
C THR A 256 -7.77 8.04 -29.66
N ILE A 257 -7.10 8.96 -28.96
CA ILE A 257 -6.14 9.91 -29.57
C ILE A 257 -5.07 9.13 -30.34
N GLY A 258 -4.47 8.10 -29.72
CA GLY A 258 -3.43 7.29 -30.39
C GLY A 258 -3.89 6.57 -31.65
N SER A 259 -5.17 6.22 -31.76
CA SER A 259 -5.74 5.59 -32.97
C SER A 259 -6.05 6.59 -34.10
N LYS A 260 -6.27 7.86 -33.75
CA LYS A 260 -6.57 8.96 -34.67
C LYS A 260 -5.33 9.78 -35.04
N ALA A 261 -4.27 9.70 -34.24
CA ALA A 261 -3.06 10.51 -34.39
C ALA A 261 -2.43 10.34 -35.79
N SER A 262 -2.26 11.45 -36.47
CA SER A 262 -1.62 11.51 -37.79
C SER A 262 -0.15 11.88 -37.74
N GLU A 263 0.29 12.50 -36.64
CA GLU A 263 1.63 13.01 -36.44
C GLU A 263 2.47 12.07 -35.57
N ILE A 264 3.74 11.87 -35.96
CA ILE A 264 4.69 11.03 -35.20
C ILE A 264 4.91 11.57 -33.78
N LEU A 265 4.92 12.90 -33.64
CA LEU A 265 5.10 13.54 -32.33
C LEU A 265 3.92 13.23 -31.40
N THR A 266 2.67 13.31 -31.89
CA THR A 266 1.48 12.93 -31.13
C THR A 266 1.53 11.47 -30.71
N THR A 267 1.96 10.58 -31.61
CA THR A 267 2.15 9.15 -31.27
C THR A 267 3.15 8.93 -30.14
N LYS A 268 4.27 9.68 -30.12
CA LYS A 268 5.24 9.63 -29.02
C LYS A 268 4.63 10.12 -27.71
N LEU A 269 3.96 11.27 -27.73
CA LEU A 269 3.28 11.82 -26.55
C LEU A 269 2.21 10.88 -25.99
N VAL A 270 1.47 10.19 -26.86
CA VAL A 270 0.51 9.15 -26.48
C VAL A 270 1.20 8.00 -25.71
N LEU A 271 2.35 7.53 -26.18
CA LEU A 271 3.11 6.46 -25.50
C LEU A 271 3.62 6.91 -24.12
N GLU A 272 4.12 8.13 -24.05
CA GLU A 272 4.58 8.73 -22.78
C GLU A 272 3.39 8.91 -21.81
N ALA A 273 2.27 9.44 -22.27
CA ALA A 273 1.06 9.61 -21.48
C ALA A 273 0.53 8.27 -20.95
N LYS A 274 0.49 7.22 -21.79
CA LYS A 274 0.10 5.86 -21.34
C LYS A 274 1.02 5.36 -20.24
N THR A 275 2.31 5.58 -20.36
CA THR A 275 3.29 5.18 -19.35
C THR A 275 3.04 5.88 -18.02
N GLU A 276 2.79 7.20 -18.04
CA GLU A 276 2.47 7.94 -16.81
C GLU A 276 1.11 7.55 -16.23
N ILE A 277 0.09 7.30 -17.06
CA ILE A 277 -1.22 6.83 -16.61
C ILE A 277 -1.10 5.46 -15.91
N GLU A 278 -0.31 4.53 -16.43
CA GLU A 278 -0.12 3.24 -15.79
C GLU A 278 0.63 3.37 -14.44
N ARG A 279 1.63 4.25 -14.36
CA ARG A 279 2.29 4.58 -13.08
C ARG A 279 1.31 5.19 -12.07
N ILE A 280 0.44 6.09 -12.51
CA ILE A 280 -0.64 6.65 -11.66
C ILE A 280 -1.55 5.52 -11.17
N ARG A 281 -1.96 4.62 -12.05
CA ARG A 281 -2.82 3.49 -11.73
C ARG A 281 -2.26 2.61 -10.63
N GLU A 282 -0.97 2.26 -10.71
CA GLU A 282 -0.29 1.47 -9.68
C GLU A 282 -0.30 2.19 -8.31
N GLN A 283 -0.08 3.50 -8.29
CA GLN A 283 -0.08 4.29 -7.05
C GLN A 283 -1.48 4.48 -6.47
N VAL A 284 -2.50 4.71 -7.32
CA VAL A 284 -3.90 4.86 -6.90
C VAL A 284 -4.42 3.61 -6.18
N GLN A 285 -3.97 2.40 -6.58
CA GLN A 285 -4.32 1.17 -5.87
C GLN A 285 -3.81 1.12 -4.43
N ASN A 286 -2.79 1.92 -4.11
CA ASN A 286 -2.21 2.02 -2.77
C ASN A 286 -2.79 3.19 -1.95
N LEU A 287 -3.57 4.08 -2.58
CA LEU A 287 -4.17 5.24 -1.93
C LEU A 287 -5.45 4.84 -1.17
N GLU A 288 -5.61 5.34 0.05
CA GLU A 288 -6.79 5.15 0.90
C GLU A 288 -7.54 6.45 1.11
#